data_91568b0ca2f580cbb462ed0febc91673
#
_entry.id   91568b0ca2f580cbb462ed0febc91673
#
_cell.length_a   1.000
_cell.length_b   1.000
_cell.length_c   1.000
_cell.angle_alpha   90.00
_cell.angle_beta   90.00
_cell.angle_gamma   90.00
#
_symmetry.space_group_name_H-M   'P 1'
#
loop_
_entity.id
_entity.type
_entity.pdbx_description
1 polymer ?
#
loop_
_entity_poly.entity_id
_entity_poly.type
_entity_poly.pdbx_seq_one_letter_code
_entity_poly.pdbx_strand_id
1 'polypeptide(L)'
;MQEKNYEFKKKWFDYLEYKPHNGQVPLHYPEKQDARFQVVVCGRRFGKTWASAMEATYVASQPDKRIWVVGMSYKKARLIFREIWQRMVIGHPEDVDKASEKDMYIRFKWGTTVEGMSADNPSSLVGEGLDLLVIDEVAKMNKKIWDMYLSPTVAGRKGKVIFITTPEGRNWIYDLFKLGRDDPMWESHTSPSWVNQHEFPLGLEDPAIIERKRNMSKELFGQEFGAE
;
A
#
# COMPACT_ATOMS: atom_id res chain seq x y z
N MET A 1 1.26 5.61 24.22
CA MET A 1 0.20 4.99 23.39
C MET A 1 0.79 4.42 22.09
N GLN A 2 1.67 5.14 21.43
CA GLN A 2 2.29 4.75 20.14
C GLN A 2 3.23 3.53 20.26
N GLU A 3 4.09 3.46 21.31
CA GLU A 3 4.95 2.29 21.55
C GLU A 3 4.15 1.00 21.69
N LYS A 4 3.01 1.04 22.41
CA LYS A 4 2.10 -0.11 22.53
C LYS A 4 1.50 -0.54 21.19
N ASN A 5 1.19 0.42 20.31
CA ASN A 5 0.67 0.14 18.98
C ASN A 5 1.74 -0.49 18.07
N TYR A 6 3.00 -0.04 18.17
CA TYR A 6 4.10 -0.61 17.40
C TYR A 6 4.47 -2.02 17.87
N GLU A 7 4.44 -2.25 19.19
CA GLU A 7 4.68 -3.57 19.74
C GLU A 7 3.58 -4.57 19.34
N PHE A 8 2.31 -4.12 19.35
CA PHE A 8 1.19 -4.94 18.87
C PHE A 8 1.32 -5.22 17.37
N LYS A 9 1.65 -4.22 16.54
CA LYS A 9 1.87 -4.40 15.09
C LYS A 9 2.99 -5.41 14.81
N LYS A 10 4.09 -5.35 15.56
CA LYS A 10 5.19 -6.31 15.42
C LYS A 10 4.73 -7.73 15.72
N LYS A 11 4.02 -7.93 16.84
CA LYS A 11 3.44 -9.23 17.20
C LYS A 11 2.46 -9.73 16.14
N TRP A 12 1.67 -8.83 15.56
CA TRP A 12 0.75 -9.16 14.47
C TRP A 12 1.48 -9.63 13.23
N PHE A 13 2.55 -8.95 12.83
CA PHE A 13 3.38 -9.36 11.70
C PHE A 13 4.10 -10.68 11.96
N ASP A 14 4.60 -10.89 13.16
CA ASP A 14 5.20 -12.18 13.56
C ASP A 14 4.16 -13.32 13.51
N TYR A 15 2.91 -13.08 13.95
CA TYR A 15 1.80 -14.01 13.86
C TYR A 15 1.46 -14.40 12.41
N LEU A 16 1.51 -13.44 11.49
CA LEU A 16 1.30 -13.67 10.06
C LEU A 16 2.57 -14.16 9.34
N GLU A 17 3.65 -14.46 10.06
CA GLU A 17 4.96 -14.84 9.49
C GLU A 17 5.48 -13.83 8.46
N TYR A 18 5.19 -12.55 8.68
CA TYR A 18 5.64 -11.46 7.83
C TYR A 18 6.82 -10.72 8.44
N LYS A 19 7.91 -10.62 7.68
CA LYS A 19 9.10 -9.83 8.06
C LYS A 19 9.37 -8.79 6.98
N PRO A 20 9.12 -7.49 7.25
CA PRO A 20 9.45 -6.45 6.30
C PRO A 20 10.98 -6.37 6.12
N HIS A 21 11.43 -6.25 4.88
CA HIS A 21 12.82 -5.87 4.64
C HIS A 21 13.03 -4.38 4.96
N ASN A 22 14.30 -3.97 5.11
CA ASN A 22 14.65 -2.62 5.60
C ASN A 22 13.96 -1.47 4.85
N GLY A 23 13.77 -1.59 3.53
CA GLY A 23 13.07 -0.58 2.75
C GLY A 23 11.56 -0.49 3.01
N GLN A 24 10.93 -1.54 3.54
CA GLN A 24 9.50 -1.55 3.86
C GLN A 24 9.20 -1.05 5.28
N VAL A 25 10.21 -1.08 6.16
CA VAL A 25 10.07 -0.65 7.56
C VAL A 25 9.44 0.74 7.68
N PRO A 26 9.86 1.78 6.93
CA PRO A 26 9.28 3.11 7.04
C PRO A 26 7.78 3.17 6.73
N LEU A 27 7.27 2.32 5.82
CA LEU A 27 5.84 2.25 5.55
C LEU A 27 5.04 1.80 6.79
N HIS A 28 5.59 0.84 7.53
CA HIS A 28 4.93 0.27 8.71
C HIS A 28 5.12 1.11 9.97
N TYR A 29 6.27 1.75 10.08
CA TYR A 29 6.69 2.51 11.26
C TYR A 29 7.13 3.92 10.83
N PRO A 30 6.16 4.78 10.48
CA PRO A 30 6.44 6.15 10.06
C PRO A 30 7.16 6.93 11.16
N GLU A 31 8.09 7.78 10.77
CA GLU A 31 8.85 8.64 11.70
C GLU A 31 7.96 9.77 12.22
N LYS A 32 7.10 10.31 11.37
CA LYS A 32 6.17 11.38 11.73
C LYS A 32 4.93 10.79 12.42
N GLN A 33 4.73 11.16 13.68
CA GLN A 33 3.64 10.64 14.52
C GLN A 33 2.24 10.93 13.96
N ASP A 34 2.08 12.09 13.33
CA ASP A 34 0.81 12.57 12.80
C ASP A 34 0.59 12.19 11.33
N ALA A 35 1.53 11.45 10.71
CA ALA A 35 1.43 11.06 9.33
C ALA A 35 0.19 10.20 9.07
N ARG A 36 -0.76 10.78 8.34
CA ARG A 36 -1.94 10.09 7.85
C ARG A 36 -1.81 9.68 6.38
N PHE A 37 -0.99 10.40 5.63
CA PHE A 37 -0.80 10.23 4.21
C PHE A 37 0.63 9.76 3.95
N GLN A 38 0.77 8.57 3.39
CA GLN A 38 2.05 8.02 3.02
C GLN A 38 2.16 7.89 1.50
N VAL A 39 3.21 8.46 0.92
CA VAL A 39 3.49 8.37 -0.53
C VAL A 39 4.72 7.51 -0.75
N VAL A 40 4.52 6.31 -1.28
CA VAL A 40 5.55 5.28 -1.44
C VAL A 40 5.86 5.11 -2.93
N VAL A 41 6.92 5.75 -3.37
CA VAL A 41 7.39 5.72 -4.77
C VAL A 41 8.65 4.87 -4.83
N CYS A 42 8.52 3.60 -5.20
CA CYS A 42 9.63 2.65 -5.20
C CYS A 42 9.72 1.88 -6.52
N GLY A 43 10.89 1.35 -6.80
CA GLY A 43 11.15 0.56 -7.99
C GLY A 43 10.24 -0.67 -8.14
N ARG A 44 10.21 -1.27 -9.34
CA ARG A 44 9.49 -2.53 -9.59
C ARG A 44 10.05 -3.66 -8.74
N ARG A 45 9.19 -4.59 -8.31
CA ARG A 45 9.59 -5.73 -7.45
C ARG A 45 10.15 -5.34 -6.06
N PHE A 46 10.03 -4.05 -5.68
CA PHE A 46 10.37 -3.61 -4.33
C PHE A 46 9.51 -4.29 -3.24
N GLY A 47 8.30 -4.72 -3.58
CA GLY A 47 7.35 -5.29 -2.62
C GLY A 47 6.34 -4.30 -2.05
N LYS A 48 6.06 -3.18 -2.75
CA LYS A 48 5.05 -2.17 -2.36
C LYS A 48 3.68 -2.79 -2.07
N THR A 49 3.17 -3.56 -3.01
CA THR A 49 1.87 -4.24 -2.94
C THR A 49 1.78 -5.15 -1.72
N TRP A 50 2.84 -5.95 -1.48
CA TRP A 50 2.95 -6.84 -0.33
C TRP A 50 2.94 -6.06 1.00
N ALA A 51 3.81 -5.06 1.15
CA ALA A 51 3.89 -4.26 2.36
C ALA A 51 2.55 -3.55 2.66
N SER A 52 1.90 -2.98 1.63
CA SER A 52 0.61 -2.32 1.79
C SER A 52 -0.51 -3.29 2.18
N ALA A 53 -0.50 -4.52 1.64
CA ALA A 53 -1.43 -5.57 2.06
C ALA A 53 -1.22 -5.94 3.54
N MET A 54 0.04 -6.07 3.99
CA MET A 54 0.34 -6.37 5.39
C MET A 54 -0.07 -5.23 6.33
N GLU A 55 0.10 -3.97 5.92
CA GLU A 55 -0.43 -2.83 6.67
C GLU A 55 -1.97 -2.88 6.76
N ALA A 56 -2.64 -3.27 5.68
CA ALA A 56 -4.09 -3.43 5.67
C ALA A 56 -4.54 -4.58 6.61
N THR A 57 -3.81 -5.71 6.69
CA THR A 57 -4.13 -6.78 7.65
C THR A 57 -4.00 -6.32 9.09
N TYR A 58 -2.99 -5.49 9.40
CA TYR A 58 -2.84 -4.92 10.74
C TYR A 58 -4.01 -4.02 11.12
N VAL A 59 -4.48 -3.17 10.20
CA VAL A 59 -5.68 -2.35 10.46
C VAL A 59 -6.91 -3.25 10.56
N ALA A 60 -6.98 -4.30 9.75
CA ALA A 60 -8.09 -5.27 9.75
C ALA A 60 -8.20 -6.08 11.05
N SER A 61 -7.11 -6.23 11.82
CA SER A 61 -7.14 -6.89 13.13
C SER A 61 -7.82 -6.05 14.23
N GLN A 62 -8.14 -4.79 13.96
CA GLN A 62 -8.81 -3.89 14.89
C GLN A 62 -10.33 -3.90 14.66
N PRO A 63 -11.18 -3.68 15.69
CA PRO A 63 -12.62 -3.69 15.52
C PRO A 63 -13.15 -2.47 14.74
N ASP A 64 -14.27 -2.67 14.05
CA ASP A 64 -15.08 -1.65 13.39
C ASP A 64 -14.33 -0.76 12.39
N LYS A 65 -13.29 -1.32 11.71
CA LYS A 65 -12.54 -0.63 10.68
C LYS A 65 -13.16 -0.85 9.30
N ARG A 66 -12.99 0.15 8.44
CA ARG A 66 -13.36 0.09 7.01
C ARG A 66 -12.12 0.35 6.17
N ILE A 67 -11.80 -0.59 5.32
CA ILE A 67 -10.55 -0.60 4.55
C ILE A 67 -10.89 -0.80 3.08
N TRP A 68 -10.40 0.12 2.24
CA TRP A 68 -10.43 -0.07 0.80
C TRP A 68 -9.02 -0.26 0.23
N VAL A 69 -8.93 -1.20 -0.71
CA VAL A 69 -7.77 -1.35 -1.59
C VAL A 69 -8.21 -1.02 -3.01
N VAL A 70 -7.67 0.05 -3.57
CA VAL A 70 -8.10 0.62 -4.86
C VAL A 70 -7.00 0.42 -5.89
N GLY A 71 -7.36 -0.17 -7.02
CA GLY A 71 -6.51 -0.25 -8.20
C GLY A 71 -7.10 0.51 -9.38
N MET A 72 -6.31 0.78 -10.42
CA MET A 72 -6.82 1.35 -11.67
C MET A 72 -7.95 0.52 -12.29
N SER A 73 -7.90 -0.81 -12.09
CA SER A 73 -8.93 -1.76 -12.51
C SER A 73 -9.14 -2.81 -11.44
N TYR A 74 -10.24 -3.56 -11.50
CA TYR A 74 -10.49 -4.70 -10.61
C TYR A 74 -9.33 -5.71 -10.61
N LYS A 75 -8.72 -5.94 -11.76
CA LYS A 75 -7.55 -6.83 -11.89
C LYS A 75 -6.37 -6.32 -11.05
N LYS A 76 -6.17 -5.00 -10.99
CA LYS A 76 -5.08 -4.37 -10.21
C LYS A 76 -5.39 -4.34 -8.71
N ALA A 77 -6.60 -3.95 -8.33
CA ALA A 77 -7.03 -4.02 -6.92
C ALA A 77 -6.93 -5.43 -6.35
N ARG A 78 -7.24 -6.44 -7.16
CA ARG A 78 -7.16 -7.86 -6.79
C ARG A 78 -5.75 -8.31 -6.37
N LEU A 79 -4.69 -7.66 -6.81
CA LEU A 79 -3.32 -8.02 -6.43
C LEU A 79 -3.11 -7.81 -4.93
N ILE A 80 -3.49 -6.63 -4.39
CA ILE A 80 -3.40 -6.36 -2.95
C ILE A 80 -4.43 -7.22 -2.19
N PHE A 81 -5.67 -7.25 -2.69
CA PHE A 81 -6.75 -7.98 -2.04
C PHE A 81 -6.42 -9.48 -1.85
N ARG A 82 -5.79 -10.14 -2.83
CA ARG A 82 -5.41 -11.56 -2.74
C ARG A 82 -4.35 -11.81 -1.67
N GLU A 83 -3.43 -10.89 -1.45
CA GLU A 83 -2.46 -11.03 -0.36
C GLU A 83 -3.17 -10.98 1.01
N ILE A 84 -4.12 -10.06 1.17
CA ILE A 84 -4.96 -9.99 2.37
C ILE A 84 -5.81 -11.26 2.51
N TRP A 85 -6.43 -11.71 1.42
CA TRP A 85 -7.23 -12.93 1.37
C TRP A 85 -6.46 -14.16 1.82
N GLN A 86 -5.27 -14.38 1.27
CA GLN A 86 -4.43 -15.52 1.62
C GLN A 86 -4.05 -15.53 3.11
N ARG A 87 -3.73 -14.36 3.66
CA ARG A 87 -3.31 -14.25 5.06
C ARG A 87 -4.47 -14.32 6.03
N MET A 88 -5.58 -13.67 5.71
CA MET A 88 -6.69 -13.49 6.67
C MET A 88 -7.82 -14.52 6.47
N VAL A 89 -8.15 -14.86 5.22
CA VAL A 89 -9.30 -15.76 4.96
C VAL A 89 -8.85 -17.21 4.88
N ILE A 90 -7.74 -17.48 4.19
CA ILE A 90 -7.21 -18.86 4.08
C ILE A 90 -6.42 -19.23 5.34
N GLY A 91 -5.60 -18.30 5.85
CA GLY A 91 -4.76 -18.55 7.03
C GLY A 91 -5.56 -18.59 8.34
N HIS A 92 -6.62 -17.78 8.45
CA HIS A 92 -7.41 -17.60 9.69
C HIS A 92 -8.92 -17.57 9.40
N PRO A 93 -9.49 -18.66 8.84
CA PRO A 93 -10.91 -18.70 8.49
C PRO A 93 -11.85 -18.56 9.72
N GLU A 94 -11.37 -18.88 10.92
CA GLU A 94 -12.09 -18.73 12.17
C GLU A 94 -12.45 -17.29 12.51
N ASP A 95 -11.70 -16.31 11.99
CA ASP A 95 -11.90 -14.88 12.22
C ASP A 95 -12.91 -14.24 11.25
N VAL A 96 -13.26 -14.96 10.20
CA VAL A 96 -14.09 -14.46 9.11
C VAL A 96 -15.59 -14.69 9.42
N ASP A 97 -16.40 -13.65 9.26
CA ASP A 97 -17.86 -13.74 9.30
C ASP A 97 -18.42 -13.97 7.87
N LYS A 98 -17.96 -13.18 6.91
CA LYS A 98 -18.40 -13.29 5.50
C LYS A 98 -17.25 -12.90 4.57
N ALA A 99 -17.03 -13.67 3.51
CA ALA A 99 -16.04 -13.33 2.49
C ALA A 99 -16.47 -13.77 1.09
N SER A 100 -16.07 -12.99 0.08
CA SER A 100 -16.26 -13.28 -1.35
C SER A 100 -15.02 -12.82 -2.11
N GLU A 101 -14.24 -13.78 -2.62
CA GLU A 101 -13.07 -13.45 -3.45
C GLU A 101 -13.49 -12.82 -4.79
N LYS A 102 -14.64 -13.26 -5.33
CA LYS A 102 -15.19 -12.72 -6.58
C LYS A 102 -15.50 -11.24 -6.46
N ASP A 103 -16.18 -10.86 -5.36
CA ASP A 103 -16.62 -9.49 -5.12
C ASP A 103 -15.55 -8.67 -4.39
N MET A 104 -14.41 -9.27 -4.08
CA MET A 104 -13.31 -8.66 -3.30
C MET A 104 -13.81 -8.05 -1.99
N TYR A 105 -14.53 -8.84 -1.21
CA TYR A 105 -15.13 -8.43 0.06
C TYR A 105 -14.77 -9.39 1.17
N ILE A 106 -14.37 -8.86 2.34
CA ILE A 106 -14.16 -9.61 3.58
C ILE A 106 -14.83 -8.84 4.71
N ARG A 107 -15.59 -9.53 5.56
CA ARG A 107 -16.04 -9.03 6.85
C ARG A 107 -15.57 -9.97 7.95
N PHE A 108 -14.94 -9.40 8.96
CA PHE A 108 -14.48 -10.10 10.14
C PHE A 108 -15.53 -10.10 11.25
N LYS A 109 -15.45 -11.07 12.16
CA LYS A 109 -16.40 -11.24 13.28
C LYS A 109 -16.47 -10.03 14.22
N TRP A 110 -15.43 -9.19 14.25
CA TRP A 110 -15.36 -7.93 15.00
C TRP A 110 -15.79 -6.70 14.21
N GLY A 111 -16.54 -6.87 13.13
CA GLY A 111 -17.20 -5.81 12.38
C GLY A 111 -16.34 -5.13 11.29
N THR A 112 -15.04 -5.37 11.25
CA THR A 112 -14.15 -4.76 10.25
C THR A 112 -14.40 -5.33 8.86
N THR A 113 -14.35 -4.44 7.85
CA THR A 113 -14.51 -4.80 6.42
C THR A 113 -13.27 -4.43 5.62
N VAL A 114 -12.96 -5.27 4.63
CA VAL A 114 -11.97 -5.01 3.58
C VAL A 114 -12.62 -5.18 2.22
N GLU A 115 -12.50 -4.18 1.37
CA GLU A 115 -13.09 -4.17 0.02
C GLU A 115 -12.07 -3.80 -1.05
N GLY A 116 -12.08 -4.57 -2.16
CA GLY A 116 -11.31 -4.24 -3.35
C GLY A 116 -12.13 -3.41 -4.32
N MET A 117 -11.66 -2.20 -4.67
CA MET A 117 -12.37 -1.24 -5.49
C MET A 117 -11.60 -0.91 -6.77
N SER A 118 -12.32 -0.53 -7.81
CA SER A 118 -11.73 -0.12 -9.10
C SER A 118 -11.93 1.36 -9.37
N ALA A 119 -10.87 2.01 -9.81
CA ALA A 119 -10.92 3.38 -10.29
C ALA A 119 -11.51 3.55 -11.70
N ASP A 120 -11.74 2.45 -12.44
CA ASP A 120 -12.41 2.47 -13.74
C ASP A 120 -13.86 2.96 -13.65
N ASN A 121 -14.49 2.77 -12.48
CA ASN A 121 -15.83 3.28 -12.19
C ASN A 121 -15.80 4.22 -10.98
N PRO A 122 -15.41 5.49 -11.16
CA PRO A 122 -15.26 6.44 -10.04
C PRO A 122 -16.53 6.66 -9.24
N SER A 123 -17.71 6.52 -9.84
CA SER A 123 -18.98 6.69 -9.12
C SER A 123 -19.22 5.64 -8.03
N SER A 124 -18.58 4.45 -8.14
CA SER A 124 -18.62 3.43 -7.10
C SER A 124 -17.70 3.73 -5.90
N LEU A 125 -16.83 4.72 -6.03
CA LEU A 125 -15.89 5.14 -4.99
C LEU A 125 -16.50 6.20 -4.03
N VAL A 126 -17.78 6.47 -4.15
CA VAL A 126 -18.52 7.32 -3.22
C VAL A 126 -19.14 6.43 -2.15
N GLY A 127 -18.80 6.67 -0.91
CA GLY A 127 -19.28 5.80 0.15
C GLY A 127 -19.04 6.33 1.55
N GLU A 128 -19.14 5.42 2.48
CA GLU A 128 -18.96 5.64 3.91
C GLU A 128 -17.50 5.95 4.25
N GLY A 129 -17.30 6.58 5.41
CA GLY A 129 -15.96 6.96 5.86
C GLY A 129 -15.01 5.75 6.05
N LEU A 130 -13.76 5.88 5.62
CA LEU A 130 -12.72 4.86 5.69
C LEU A 130 -11.73 5.14 6.82
N ASP A 131 -11.20 4.06 7.41
CA ASP A 131 -10.09 4.10 8.36
C ASP A 131 -8.72 3.91 7.66
N LEU A 132 -8.71 3.12 6.56
CA LEU A 132 -7.54 2.94 5.71
C LEU A 132 -7.96 2.88 4.24
N LEU A 133 -7.21 3.59 3.42
CA LEU A 133 -7.29 3.56 1.97
C LEU A 133 -5.90 3.26 1.39
N VAL A 134 -5.78 2.18 0.64
CA VAL A 134 -4.58 1.85 -0.11
C VAL A 134 -4.87 2.05 -1.60
N ILE A 135 -4.03 2.81 -2.30
CA ILE A 135 -4.20 3.10 -3.73
C ILE A 135 -2.97 2.62 -4.49
N ASP A 136 -3.15 1.63 -5.37
CA ASP A 136 -2.06 1.04 -6.15
C ASP A 136 -1.93 1.69 -7.54
N GLU A 137 -0.68 1.80 -8.01
CA GLU A 137 -0.31 2.40 -9.30
C GLU A 137 -0.87 3.83 -9.47
N VAL A 138 -0.92 4.57 -8.37
CA VAL A 138 -1.63 5.85 -8.26
C VAL A 138 -1.10 6.92 -9.23
N ALA A 139 0.19 6.88 -9.60
CA ALA A 139 0.76 7.82 -10.58
C ALA A 139 0.09 7.74 -11.96
N LYS A 140 -0.54 6.61 -12.29
CA LYS A 140 -1.25 6.38 -13.55
C LYS A 140 -2.73 6.79 -13.47
N MET A 141 -3.22 7.12 -12.28
CA MET A 141 -4.61 7.55 -12.09
C MET A 141 -4.75 9.05 -12.37
N ASN A 142 -5.94 9.43 -12.85
CA ASN A 142 -6.28 10.84 -12.96
C ASN A 142 -6.45 11.44 -11.55
N LYS A 143 -5.82 12.58 -11.29
CA LYS A 143 -5.93 13.31 -10.01
C LYS A 143 -7.36 13.55 -9.57
N LYS A 144 -8.29 13.78 -10.52
CA LYS A 144 -9.72 13.97 -10.22
C LYS A 144 -10.33 12.80 -9.43
N ILE A 145 -9.83 11.56 -9.61
CA ILE A 145 -10.33 10.40 -8.87
C ILE A 145 -10.00 10.58 -7.38
N TRP A 146 -8.78 11.01 -7.08
CA TRP A 146 -8.41 11.35 -5.71
C TRP A 146 -9.21 12.54 -5.17
N ASP A 147 -9.19 13.66 -5.88
CA ASP A 147 -9.78 14.92 -5.38
C ASP A 147 -11.30 14.82 -5.16
N MET A 148 -12.01 14.17 -6.08
CA MET A 148 -13.48 14.18 -6.09
C MET A 148 -14.13 12.99 -5.40
N TYR A 149 -13.46 11.82 -5.40
CA TYR A 149 -14.09 10.57 -4.97
C TYR A 149 -13.42 9.94 -3.75
N LEU A 150 -12.09 9.81 -3.75
CA LEU A 150 -11.38 9.08 -2.69
C LEU A 150 -11.04 9.95 -1.47
N SER A 151 -10.57 11.19 -1.67
CA SER A 151 -10.20 12.09 -0.57
C SER A 151 -11.37 12.33 0.41
N PRO A 152 -12.63 12.53 -0.03
CA PRO A 152 -13.75 12.72 0.89
C PRO A 152 -14.01 11.50 1.78
N THR A 153 -13.75 10.27 1.29
CA THR A 153 -14.02 9.03 2.05
C THR A 153 -13.16 8.90 3.31
N VAL A 154 -11.97 9.48 3.31
CA VAL A 154 -11.06 9.41 4.46
C VAL A 154 -11.18 10.59 5.43
N ALA A 155 -11.96 11.62 5.07
CA ALA A 155 -12.05 12.85 5.86
C ALA A 155 -12.78 12.65 7.18
N GLY A 156 -13.97 12.01 7.15
CA GLY A 156 -14.86 11.87 8.32
C GLY A 156 -14.25 11.04 9.45
N ARG A 157 -13.58 9.94 9.12
CA ARG A 157 -12.95 9.04 10.12
C ARG A 157 -11.47 9.37 10.38
N LYS A 158 -10.94 10.42 9.76
CA LYS A 158 -9.50 10.76 9.78
C LYS A 158 -8.64 9.57 9.37
N GLY A 159 -9.09 8.81 8.37
CA GLY A 159 -8.46 7.59 7.91
C GLY A 159 -7.05 7.81 7.35
N LYS A 160 -6.23 6.78 7.41
CA LYS A 160 -4.91 6.75 6.77
C LYS A 160 -5.03 6.48 5.27
N VAL A 161 -4.09 7.01 4.51
CA VAL A 161 -3.97 6.75 3.07
C VAL A 161 -2.55 6.34 2.73
N ILE A 162 -2.43 5.26 1.96
CA ILE A 162 -1.16 4.78 1.42
C ILE A 162 -1.23 4.84 -0.11
N PHE A 163 -0.49 5.75 -0.69
CA PHE A 163 -0.30 5.86 -2.14
C PHE A 163 0.92 5.05 -2.54
N ILE A 164 0.76 3.99 -3.33
CA ILE A 164 1.90 3.21 -3.84
C ILE A 164 1.99 3.30 -5.35
N THR A 165 3.20 3.49 -5.87
CA THR A 165 3.46 3.57 -7.30
C THR A 165 4.94 3.34 -7.62
N THR A 166 5.23 3.11 -8.89
CA THR A 166 6.55 3.29 -9.50
C THR A 166 6.61 4.73 -10.04
N PRO A 167 7.77 5.39 -10.12
CA PRO A 167 7.86 6.71 -10.71
C PRO A 167 7.26 6.77 -12.12
N GLU A 168 6.53 7.84 -12.42
CA GLU A 168 5.90 8.09 -13.73
C GLU A 168 6.10 9.57 -14.11
N GLY A 169 7.36 10.00 -14.15
CA GLY A 169 7.71 11.40 -14.38
C GLY A 169 7.18 12.34 -13.27
N ARG A 170 7.20 13.65 -13.55
CA ARG A 170 6.71 14.68 -12.60
C ARG A 170 5.22 14.90 -12.80
N ASN A 171 4.41 14.04 -12.23
CA ASN A 171 2.95 14.15 -12.21
C ASN A 171 2.43 14.61 -10.84
N TRP A 172 1.11 14.59 -10.62
CA TRP A 172 0.47 15.05 -9.41
C TRP A 172 0.92 14.29 -8.13
N ILE A 173 1.38 13.04 -8.24
CA ILE A 173 1.95 12.28 -7.11
C ILE A 173 3.29 12.85 -6.69
N TYR A 174 4.08 13.40 -7.63
CA TYR A 174 5.30 14.09 -7.28
C TYR A 174 5.03 15.32 -6.39
N ASP A 175 3.92 16.02 -6.61
CA ASP A 175 3.52 17.14 -5.73
C ASP A 175 3.13 16.65 -4.34
N LEU A 176 2.40 15.55 -4.21
CA LEU A 176 2.09 14.94 -2.91
C LEU A 176 3.36 14.41 -2.23
N PHE A 177 4.28 13.82 -2.99
CA PHE A 177 5.55 13.34 -2.46
C PHE A 177 6.37 14.45 -1.80
N LYS A 178 6.35 15.65 -2.37
CA LYS A 178 7.04 16.82 -1.76
C LYS A 178 6.47 17.22 -0.41
N LEU A 179 5.16 17.04 -0.19
CA LEU A 179 4.52 17.36 1.11
C LEU A 179 5.14 16.56 2.25
N GLY A 180 5.66 15.36 1.98
CA GLY A 180 6.37 14.57 2.98
C GLY A 180 7.58 15.25 3.62
N ARG A 181 8.08 16.34 3.05
CA ARG A 181 9.19 17.12 3.62
C ARG A 181 8.73 18.08 4.71
N ASP A 182 7.65 18.81 4.46
CA ASP A 182 7.29 20.00 5.22
C ASP A 182 5.99 19.83 6.03
N ASP A 183 5.09 18.96 5.59
CA ASP A 183 3.79 18.73 6.24
C ASP A 183 3.88 17.55 7.23
N PRO A 184 3.56 17.75 8.53
CA PRO A 184 3.59 16.67 9.52
C PRO A 184 2.58 15.56 9.25
N MET A 185 1.50 15.82 8.50
CA MET A 185 0.50 14.80 8.15
C MET A 185 0.93 13.91 6.98
N TRP A 186 2.04 14.26 6.31
CA TRP A 186 2.55 13.55 5.14
C TRP A 186 3.91 12.95 5.39
N GLU A 187 4.11 11.75 4.90
CA GLU A 187 5.40 11.07 4.89
C GLU A 187 5.63 10.42 3.53
N SER A 188 6.85 10.53 3.02
CA SER A 188 7.20 10.08 1.68
C SER A 188 8.40 9.16 1.72
N HIS A 189 8.26 8.02 1.06
CA HIS A 189 9.28 6.99 0.98
C HIS A 189 9.65 6.72 -0.46
N THR A 190 10.94 6.62 -0.72
CA THR A 190 11.48 6.15 -2.00
C THR A 190 12.55 5.11 -1.76
N SER A 191 12.60 4.11 -2.61
CA SER A 191 13.60 3.06 -2.51
C SER A 191 13.74 2.30 -3.83
N PRO A 192 14.97 1.98 -4.25
CA PRO A 192 15.19 1.19 -5.45
C PRO A 192 14.81 -0.29 -5.24
N SER A 193 14.62 -1.00 -6.35
CA SER A 193 14.23 -2.41 -6.39
C SER A 193 15.17 -3.33 -5.62
N TRP A 194 16.46 -3.10 -5.74
CA TRP A 194 17.52 -3.96 -5.19
C TRP A 194 17.65 -3.92 -3.66
N VAL A 195 16.92 -3.07 -2.98
CA VAL A 195 16.80 -3.11 -1.51
C VAL A 195 15.96 -4.31 -1.06
N ASN A 196 15.12 -4.84 -1.94
CA ASN A 196 14.36 -6.06 -1.67
C ASN A 196 15.26 -7.30 -1.87
N GLN A 197 15.95 -7.71 -0.82
CA GLN A 197 16.85 -8.86 -0.84
C GLN A 197 16.14 -10.22 -0.97
N HIS A 198 14.82 -10.28 -0.81
CA HIS A 198 14.06 -11.50 -1.11
C HIS A 198 13.92 -11.72 -2.62
N GLU A 199 13.78 -10.67 -3.40
CA GLU A 199 13.72 -10.73 -4.86
C GLU A 199 15.11 -10.64 -5.50
N PHE A 200 16.00 -9.82 -4.91
CA PHE A 200 17.36 -9.54 -5.39
C PHE A 200 18.39 -9.80 -4.27
N PRO A 201 18.74 -11.07 -3.98
CA PRO A 201 19.61 -11.41 -2.86
C PRO A 201 20.98 -10.74 -2.87
N LEU A 202 21.52 -10.46 -4.07
CA LEU A 202 22.80 -9.78 -4.25
C LEU A 202 22.67 -8.25 -4.43
N GLY A 203 21.47 -7.72 -4.19
CA GLY A 203 21.21 -6.28 -4.27
C GLY A 203 21.48 -5.72 -5.67
N LEU A 204 22.31 -4.67 -5.77
CA LEU A 204 22.67 -4.03 -7.04
C LEU A 204 23.49 -4.96 -7.96
N GLU A 205 24.22 -5.91 -7.39
CA GLU A 205 25.04 -6.90 -8.10
C GLU A 205 24.24 -8.14 -8.50
N ASP A 206 22.93 -8.16 -8.25
CA ASP A 206 22.09 -9.28 -8.63
C ASP A 206 22.03 -9.42 -10.16
N PRO A 207 22.20 -10.65 -10.70
CA PRO A 207 22.19 -10.89 -12.14
C PRO A 207 20.97 -10.35 -12.86
N ALA A 208 19.77 -10.39 -12.22
CA ALA A 208 18.55 -9.87 -12.78
C ALA A 208 18.58 -8.33 -12.88
N ILE A 209 19.17 -7.65 -11.90
CA ILE A 209 19.35 -6.18 -11.92
C ILE A 209 20.39 -5.79 -12.99
N ILE A 210 21.51 -6.50 -13.06
CA ILE A 210 22.55 -6.27 -14.06
C ILE A 210 22.00 -6.46 -15.48
N GLU A 211 21.22 -7.52 -15.71
CA GLU A 211 20.56 -7.76 -17.00
C GLU A 211 19.63 -6.59 -17.39
N ARG A 212 18.78 -6.12 -16.46
CA ARG A 212 17.87 -4.98 -16.71
C ARG A 212 18.67 -3.70 -17.03
N LYS A 213 19.71 -3.43 -16.25
CA LYS A 213 20.58 -2.27 -16.45
C LYS A 213 21.27 -2.27 -17.83
N ARG A 214 21.62 -3.47 -18.33
CA ARG A 214 22.24 -3.63 -19.67
C ARG A 214 21.23 -3.44 -20.80
N ASN A 215 19.98 -3.89 -20.61
CA ASN A 215 18.99 -3.98 -21.68
C ASN A 215 18.02 -2.79 -21.71
N MET A 216 18.13 -1.82 -20.80
CA MET A 216 17.29 -0.63 -20.74
C MET A 216 18.12 0.63 -20.92
N SER A 217 17.51 1.74 -21.37
CA SER A 217 18.17 3.04 -21.28
C SER A 217 18.41 3.40 -19.80
N LYS A 218 19.41 4.25 -19.55
CA LYS A 218 19.75 4.68 -18.19
C LYS A 218 18.55 5.34 -17.49
N GLU A 219 17.82 6.17 -18.22
CA GLU A 219 16.64 6.88 -17.72
C GLU A 219 15.52 5.91 -17.35
N LEU A 220 15.24 4.94 -18.24
CA LEU A 220 14.19 3.94 -17.99
C LEU A 220 14.56 3.01 -16.85
N PHE A 221 15.84 2.60 -16.75
CA PHE A 221 16.31 1.80 -15.62
C PHE A 221 16.22 2.59 -14.30
N GLY A 222 16.67 3.85 -14.31
CA GLY A 222 16.54 4.74 -13.14
C GLY A 222 15.10 4.87 -12.69
N GLN A 223 14.17 5.13 -13.61
CA GLN A 223 12.74 5.23 -13.30
C GLN A 223 12.15 3.91 -12.78
N GLU A 224 12.36 2.81 -13.49
CA GLU A 224 11.65 1.54 -13.21
C GLU A 224 12.25 0.77 -12.04
N PHE A 225 13.58 0.82 -11.86
CA PHE A 225 14.29 0.06 -10.83
C PHE A 225 15.00 0.93 -9.80
N GLY A 226 15.47 2.11 -10.18
CA GLY A 226 16.14 3.06 -9.29
C GLY A 226 15.20 3.90 -8.44
N ALA A 227 13.93 3.99 -8.82
CA ALA A 227 12.94 4.89 -8.20
C ALA A 227 13.31 6.38 -8.35
N GLU A 228 13.95 6.74 -9.49
CA GLU A 228 14.44 8.09 -9.84
C GLU A 228 13.39 8.91 -10.62
#